data_54d6aaebd6750847d35dc27ac23793c8
#
_entry.id   54d6aaebd6750847d35dc27ac23793c8
#
_cell.length_a   1.000
_cell.length_b   1.000
_cell.length_c   1.000
_cell.angle_alpha   90.00
_cell.angle_beta   90.00
_cell.angle_gamma   90.00
#
_symmetry.space_group_name_H-M   'P 1'
#
loop_
_entity.id
_entity.type
_entity.pdbx_description
1 polymer ?
#
loop_
_entity_poly.entity_id
_entity_poly.type
_entity_poly.pdbx_seq_one_letter_code
_entity_poly.pdbx_strand_id
1 'polypeptide(L)'
;MKFTFDRNSMINEISIAQEIISTKSAISILSNVLFIAQNNTLTIKATDIKVNFETKIPVEIEEEGSTTVFCDKFLGILSVLDEGEIVFELQQKDNQTVALIRHSTKKNKFQLKCTSQDKFPEFPIAEKVPFFEVPSKEIKKMISQTSFAVSADETRYFMNGVYFEKRDNKLVLVATDGRRLAYASKEFPEGIADFPAAIVHPKVLNIVAKHLSDEGNISIAIVDKMIFFRFQNYELSSTLIDGQFPNYMRVIPESQSYSFKVQKSDLIGALKKTAVMVDKKAGRVFFNICPGVLRLTSQESDSGDAEVEIPCEYAGDEITIAMNFRYIEEPLKAMNCDRIKFE
;
A
#
# COMPACT_ATOMS: atom_id res chain seq x y z
N MET A 1 -14.75 16.64 26.95
CA MET A 1 -13.51 16.37 26.19
C MET A 1 -13.04 17.67 25.58
N LYS A 2 -11.85 18.12 25.96
CA LYS A 2 -11.24 19.33 25.40
C LYS A 2 -9.73 19.16 25.32
N PHE A 3 -9.14 19.44 24.15
CA PHE A 3 -7.70 19.32 23.92
C PHE A 3 -7.21 20.27 22.81
N THR A 4 -5.91 20.56 22.84
CA THR A 4 -5.22 21.40 21.88
C THR A 4 -4.15 20.61 21.15
N PHE A 5 -4.01 20.80 19.84
CA PHE A 5 -3.08 20.09 18.98
C PHE A 5 -2.52 20.99 17.87
N ASP A 6 -1.36 20.59 17.34
CA ASP A 6 -0.80 21.23 16.13
C ASP A 6 -1.56 20.77 14.86
N ARG A 7 -1.97 21.75 14.05
CA ARG A 7 -2.77 21.52 12.83
C ARG A 7 -2.08 20.57 11.85
N ASN A 8 -0.80 20.78 11.55
CA ASN A 8 -0.09 20.03 10.51
C ASN A 8 0.13 18.58 10.93
N SER A 9 0.48 18.37 12.20
CA SER A 9 0.59 17.03 12.80
C SER A 9 -0.73 16.28 12.68
N MET A 10 -1.86 16.91 13.03
CA MET A 10 -3.18 16.27 12.94
C MET A 10 -3.59 15.96 11.49
N ILE A 11 -3.29 16.83 10.53
CA ILE A 11 -3.58 16.59 9.11
C ILE A 11 -2.89 15.32 8.63
N ASN A 12 -1.64 15.09 9.02
CA ASN A 12 -0.91 13.88 8.64
C ASN A 12 -1.62 12.62 9.13
N GLU A 13 -2.01 12.58 10.40
CA GLU A 13 -2.69 11.43 11.02
C GLU A 13 -4.06 11.17 10.39
N ILE A 14 -4.86 12.22 10.21
CA ILE A 14 -6.21 12.10 9.62
C ILE A 14 -6.15 11.74 8.14
N SER A 15 -5.12 12.16 7.42
CA SER A 15 -4.93 11.76 6.02
C SER A 15 -4.67 10.26 5.88
N ILE A 16 -3.89 9.66 6.81
CA ILE A 16 -3.69 8.20 6.85
C ILE A 16 -5.01 7.50 7.20
N ALA A 17 -5.72 7.99 8.21
CA ALA A 17 -7.03 7.46 8.59
C ALA A 17 -8.03 7.48 7.41
N GLN A 18 -8.02 8.54 6.60
CA GLN A 18 -8.87 8.66 5.42
C GLN A 18 -8.57 7.60 4.35
N GLU A 19 -7.31 7.17 4.19
CA GLU A 19 -6.94 6.08 3.26
C GLU A 19 -7.53 4.72 3.69
N ILE A 20 -7.74 4.54 4.99
CA ILE A 20 -8.39 3.33 5.54
C ILE A 20 -9.90 3.37 5.29
N ILE A 21 -10.52 4.53 5.55
CA ILE A 21 -11.97 4.71 5.52
C ILE A 21 -12.50 4.52 4.09
N SER A 22 -13.49 3.65 3.96
CA SER A 22 -14.20 3.48 2.68
C SER A 22 -15.28 4.54 2.52
N THR A 23 -15.13 5.43 1.54
CA THR A 23 -16.14 6.46 1.22
C THR A 23 -17.49 5.89 0.73
N LYS A 24 -17.55 4.60 0.42
CA LYS A 24 -18.75 3.89 -0.06
C LYS A 24 -19.38 2.95 0.98
N SER A 25 -19.00 3.07 2.26
CA SER A 25 -19.57 2.21 3.29
C SER A 25 -21.05 2.55 3.54
N ALA A 26 -21.91 1.53 3.53
CA ALA A 26 -23.32 1.66 3.96
C ALA A 26 -23.43 1.89 5.49
N ILE A 27 -22.36 1.65 6.24
CA ILE A 27 -22.29 1.80 7.69
C ILE A 27 -21.67 3.16 8.00
N SER A 28 -22.49 4.13 8.38
CA SER A 28 -22.09 5.53 8.56
C SER A 28 -20.96 5.75 9.57
N ILE A 29 -20.88 4.93 10.63
CA ILE A 29 -19.83 5.05 11.66
C ILE A 29 -18.42 4.75 11.09
N LEU A 30 -18.30 3.93 10.06
CA LEU A 30 -17.02 3.61 9.40
C LEU A 30 -16.46 4.77 8.54
N SER A 31 -17.24 5.83 8.37
CA SER A 31 -16.76 7.08 7.78
C SER A 31 -16.19 8.05 8.82
N ASN A 32 -16.23 7.66 10.09
CA ASN A 32 -15.72 8.45 11.19
C ASN A 32 -14.35 7.94 11.64
N VAL A 33 -13.57 8.85 12.23
CA VAL A 33 -12.44 8.51 13.09
C VAL A 33 -12.86 8.58 14.55
N LEU A 34 -12.38 7.65 15.37
CA LEU A 34 -12.57 7.66 16.82
C LEU A 34 -11.39 8.39 17.47
N PHE A 35 -11.70 9.36 18.31
CA PHE A 35 -10.76 10.07 19.17
C PHE A 35 -10.94 9.64 20.62
N ILE A 36 -9.83 9.33 21.29
CA ILE A 36 -9.76 9.06 22.71
C ILE A 36 -8.66 9.95 23.29
N ALA A 37 -9.04 10.96 24.05
CA ALA A 37 -8.13 11.88 24.72
C ALA A 37 -7.95 11.46 26.18
N GLN A 38 -6.77 10.98 26.54
CA GLN A 38 -6.44 10.51 27.88
C GLN A 38 -4.93 10.61 28.14
N ASN A 39 -4.54 11.00 29.37
CA ASN A 39 -3.15 11.06 29.81
C ASN A 39 -2.22 11.85 28.83
N ASN A 40 -2.65 13.05 28.43
CA ASN A 40 -1.95 13.90 27.46
C ASN A 40 -1.63 13.23 26.10
N THR A 41 -2.40 12.20 25.77
CA THR A 41 -2.28 11.47 24.50
C THR A 41 -3.64 11.42 23.80
N LEU A 42 -3.68 11.73 22.54
CA LEU A 42 -4.82 11.48 21.67
C LEU A 42 -4.58 10.20 20.90
N THR A 43 -5.40 9.19 21.17
CA THR A 43 -5.48 7.99 20.32
C THR A 43 -6.49 8.23 19.22
N ILE A 44 -6.08 7.99 17.97
CA ILE A 44 -6.91 8.12 16.77
C ILE A 44 -7.07 6.73 16.17
N LYS A 45 -8.33 6.31 15.93
CA LYS A 45 -8.62 5.01 15.31
C LYS A 45 -9.49 5.18 14.07
N ALA A 46 -9.19 4.39 13.05
CA ALA A 46 -9.98 4.30 11.81
C ALA A 46 -10.07 2.85 11.35
N THR A 47 -11.19 2.45 10.74
CA THR A 47 -11.36 1.10 10.20
C THR A 47 -12.37 1.06 9.06
N ASP A 48 -12.17 0.09 8.14
CA ASP A 48 -13.17 -0.37 7.19
C ASP A 48 -13.67 -1.79 7.49
N ILE A 49 -13.44 -2.26 8.74
CA ILE A 49 -13.65 -3.62 9.26
C ILE A 49 -12.51 -4.58 8.90
N LYS A 50 -11.99 -4.51 7.68
CA LYS A 50 -10.90 -5.40 7.22
C LYS A 50 -9.53 -4.87 7.61
N VAL A 51 -9.34 -3.56 7.52
CA VAL A 51 -8.11 -2.86 7.86
C VAL A 51 -8.38 -1.94 9.05
N ASN A 52 -7.55 -2.01 10.07
CA ASN A 52 -7.61 -1.15 11.25
C ASN A 52 -6.34 -0.32 11.34
N PHE A 53 -6.50 0.90 11.77
CA PHE A 53 -5.43 1.87 11.99
C PHE A 53 -5.57 2.50 13.36
N GLU A 54 -4.49 2.50 14.12
CA GLU A 54 -4.37 3.22 15.38
C GLU A 54 -3.09 4.04 15.37
N THR A 55 -3.20 5.28 15.84
CA THR A 55 -2.05 6.14 16.11
C THR A 55 -2.22 6.86 17.44
N LYS A 56 -1.10 7.25 18.06
CA LYS A 56 -1.06 7.98 19.32
C LYS A 56 -0.16 9.19 19.17
N ILE A 57 -0.73 10.36 19.41
CA ILE A 57 -0.01 11.63 19.35
C ILE A 57 -0.10 12.38 20.68
N PRO A 58 0.95 13.09 21.09
CA PRO A 58 0.89 13.94 22.27
C PRO A 58 0.00 15.17 21.98
N VAL A 59 -0.86 15.52 22.92
CA VAL A 59 -1.74 16.69 22.88
C VAL A 59 -1.89 17.27 24.27
N GLU A 60 -2.24 18.57 24.38
CA GLU A 60 -2.58 19.20 25.65
C GLU A 60 -4.06 18.93 25.96
N ILE A 61 -4.33 18.12 26.97
CA ILE A 61 -5.70 17.75 27.38
C ILE A 61 -6.13 18.59 28.57
N GLU A 62 -7.21 19.37 28.39
CA GLU A 62 -7.89 20.06 29.50
C GLU A 62 -9.01 19.18 30.07
N GLU A 63 -9.71 18.41 29.22
CA GLU A 63 -10.78 17.49 29.64
C GLU A 63 -10.65 16.17 28.85
N GLU A 64 -10.53 15.08 29.55
CA GLU A 64 -10.52 13.74 28.97
C GLU A 64 -11.86 13.36 28.35
N GLY A 65 -11.85 12.34 27.48
CA GLY A 65 -13.07 11.79 26.90
C GLY A 65 -12.84 11.14 25.54
N SER A 66 -13.95 10.79 24.91
CA SER A 66 -13.92 10.14 23.59
C SER A 66 -15.12 10.54 22.74
N THR A 67 -14.92 10.52 21.44
CA THR A 67 -15.96 10.80 20.45
C THR A 67 -15.57 10.31 19.07
N THR A 68 -16.53 10.18 18.17
CA THR A 68 -16.24 9.98 16.76
C THR A 68 -16.59 11.20 15.92
N VAL A 69 -15.76 11.51 14.95
CA VAL A 69 -15.95 12.62 14.01
C VAL A 69 -15.89 12.14 12.55
N PHE A 70 -16.69 12.74 11.69
CA PHE A 70 -16.68 12.42 10.27
C PHE A 70 -15.36 12.86 9.63
N CYS A 71 -14.58 11.89 9.15
CA CYS A 71 -13.19 12.06 8.74
C CYS A 71 -13.02 13.13 7.66
N ASP A 72 -13.74 13.03 6.54
CA ASP A 72 -13.63 13.98 5.41
C ASP A 72 -13.91 15.42 5.82
N LYS A 73 -14.94 15.63 6.67
CA LYS A 73 -15.29 16.99 7.12
C LYS A 73 -14.26 17.54 8.08
N PHE A 74 -13.74 16.71 9.00
CA PHE A 74 -12.70 17.11 9.91
C PHE A 74 -11.41 17.48 9.15
N LEU A 75 -10.97 16.62 8.23
CA LEU A 75 -9.82 16.91 7.38
C LEU A 75 -10.03 18.18 6.53
N GLY A 76 -11.24 18.35 5.96
CA GLY A 76 -11.59 19.55 5.21
C GLY A 76 -11.53 20.82 6.04
N ILE A 77 -11.98 20.77 7.30
CA ILE A 77 -11.86 21.91 8.25
C ILE A 77 -10.39 22.22 8.52
N LEU A 78 -9.57 21.20 8.83
CA LEU A 78 -8.16 21.39 9.08
C LEU A 78 -7.42 21.98 7.87
N SER A 79 -7.81 21.58 6.66
CA SER A 79 -7.16 22.03 5.42
C SER A 79 -7.35 23.52 5.13
N VAL A 80 -8.43 24.12 5.64
CA VAL A 80 -8.73 25.56 5.44
C VAL A 80 -8.40 26.42 6.65
N LEU A 81 -8.10 25.82 7.79
CA LEU A 81 -7.61 26.55 8.96
C LEU A 81 -6.15 27.00 8.73
N ASP A 82 -5.76 28.10 9.35
CA ASP A 82 -4.37 28.53 9.39
C ASP A 82 -3.49 27.55 10.19
N GLU A 83 -2.19 27.57 9.91
CA GLU A 83 -1.20 26.81 10.69
C GLU A 83 -1.13 27.28 12.14
N GLY A 84 -0.81 26.35 13.03
CA GLY A 84 -0.65 26.57 14.47
C GLY A 84 -1.57 25.69 15.30
N GLU A 85 -1.83 26.14 16.52
CA GLU A 85 -2.59 25.40 17.49
C GLU A 85 -4.10 25.49 17.26
N ILE A 86 -4.74 24.33 17.28
CA ILE A 86 -6.18 24.16 17.11
C ILE A 86 -6.75 23.58 18.40
N VAL A 87 -7.82 24.18 18.88
CA VAL A 87 -8.60 23.71 20.04
C VAL A 87 -9.80 22.91 19.54
N PHE A 88 -9.93 21.71 20.05
CA PHE A 88 -11.09 20.82 19.89
C PHE A 88 -11.83 20.73 21.23
N GLU A 89 -13.12 21.02 21.21
CA GLU A 89 -13.95 21.02 22.43
C GLU A 89 -15.32 20.41 22.12
N LEU A 90 -15.73 19.38 22.90
CA LEU A 90 -17.08 18.82 22.80
C LEU A 90 -18.08 19.67 23.59
N GLN A 91 -19.19 19.96 22.96
CA GLN A 91 -20.32 20.68 23.57
C GLN A 91 -21.62 19.92 23.31
N GLN A 92 -22.53 19.99 24.28
CA GLN A 92 -23.91 19.55 24.07
C GLN A 92 -24.72 20.72 23.53
N LYS A 93 -25.40 20.54 22.41
CA LYS A 93 -26.26 21.51 21.78
C LYS A 93 -27.52 20.82 21.23
N ASP A 94 -28.69 21.27 21.67
CA ASP A 94 -29.98 20.75 21.18
C ASP A 94 -30.06 19.20 21.20
N ASN A 95 -29.67 18.56 22.30
CA ASN A 95 -29.54 17.10 22.45
C ASN A 95 -28.57 16.40 21.48
N GLN A 96 -27.69 17.13 20.85
CA GLN A 96 -26.64 16.58 19.96
C GLN A 96 -25.25 16.93 20.50
N THR A 97 -24.33 15.98 20.39
CA THR A 97 -22.90 16.24 20.66
C THR A 97 -22.27 16.91 19.44
N VAL A 98 -21.62 18.02 19.65
CA VAL A 98 -20.97 18.82 18.60
C VAL A 98 -19.54 19.13 19.02
N ALA A 99 -18.59 18.91 18.14
CA ALA A 99 -17.23 19.39 18.29
C ALA A 99 -17.13 20.85 17.82
N LEU A 100 -16.67 21.71 18.71
CA LEU A 100 -16.23 23.05 18.39
C LEU A 100 -14.76 22.98 18.05
N ILE A 101 -14.40 23.40 16.82
CA ILE A 101 -13.04 23.41 16.30
C ILE A 101 -12.69 24.87 15.98
N ARG A 102 -11.62 25.39 16.57
CA ARG A 102 -11.18 26.78 16.39
C ARG A 102 -9.67 26.91 16.50
N HIS A 103 -9.11 27.86 15.79
CA HIS A 103 -7.72 28.26 16.01
C HIS A 103 -7.55 28.91 17.38
N SER A 104 -6.43 28.70 18.08
CA SER A 104 -6.19 29.21 19.43
C SER A 104 -6.22 30.74 19.51
N THR A 105 -5.71 31.45 18.50
CA THR A 105 -5.53 32.90 18.49
C THR A 105 -6.40 33.66 17.46
N LYS A 106 -7.04 32.95 16.49
CA LYS A 106 -7.83 33.60 15.42
C LYS A 106 -9.33 33.44 15.64
N LYS A 107 -10.11 34.40 15.12
CA LYS A 107 -11.57 34.39 15.22
C LYS A 107 -12.21 33.54 14.11
N ASN A 108 -11.98 32.24 14.13
CA ASN A 108 -12.68 31.27 13.30
C ASN A 108 -13.34 30.20 14.20
N LYS A 109 -14.43 29.64 13.74
CA LYS A 109 -15.21 28.68 14.52
C LYS A 109 -15.93 27.72 13.57
N PHE A 110 -15.67 26.45 13.72
CA PHE A 110 -16.39 25.38 13.03
C PHE A 110 -17.13 24.51 14.05
N GLN A 111 -18.30 24.01 13.66
CA GLN A 111 -19.08 23.07 14.45
C GLN A 111 -19.28 21.80 13.63
N LEU A 112 -18.84 20.67 14.15
CA LEU A 112 -18.97 19.37 13.51
C LEU A 112 -19.78 18.44 14.42
N LYS A 113 -20.85 17.84 13.87
CA LYS A 113 -21.65 16.86 14.61
C LYS A 113 -20.82 15.63 14.89
N CYS A 114 -20.91 15.15 16.14
CA CYS A 114 -20.18 13.99 16.63
C CYS A 114 -21.15 12.85 16.97
N THR A 115 -20.63 11.63 16.98
CA THR A 115 -21.37 10.44 17.35
C THR A 115 -20.64 9.74 18.49
N SER A 116 -21.39 9.10 19.41
CA SER A 116 -20.81 8.32 20.49
C SER A 116 -19.88 7.22 19.95
N GLN A 117 -18.84 6.90 20.72
CA GLN A 117 -17.93 5.79 20.45
C GLN A 117 -18.58 4.40 20.55
N ASP A 118 -19.74 4.25 21.21
CA ASP A 118 -20.33 2.95 21.54
C ASP A 118 -20.62 2.05 20.32
N LYS A 119 -20.74 2.65 19.16
CA LYS A 119 -20.98 1.94 17.89
C LYS A 119 -19.71 1.74 17.06
N PHE A 120 -18.56 2.25 17.52
CA PHE A 120 -17.31 2.11 16.80
C PHE A 120 -16.76 0.70 17.02
N PRO A 121 -16.32 -0.02 15.96
CA PRO A 121 -15.83 -1.39 16.09
C PRO A 121 -14.63 -1.49 17.03
N GLU A 122 -14.61 -2.56 17.83
CA GLU A 122 -13.42 -2.92 18.62
C GLU A 122 -12.31 -3.43 17.68
N PHE A 123 -11.07 -3.12 18.04
CA PHE A 123 -9.90 -3.57 17.28
C PHE A 123 -9.33 -4.87 17.85
N PRO A 124 -8.78 -5.75 16.99
CA PRO A 124 -8.07 -6.93 17.47
C PRO A 124 -6.87 -6.50 18.32
N ILE A 125 -6.68 -7.19 19.44
CA ILE A 125 -5.62 -6.89 20.40
C ILE A 125 -4.36 -7.68 20.03
N ALA A 126 -3.24 -6.97 19.89
CA ALA A 126 -1.94 -7.55 19.57
C ALA A 126 -1.00 -7.71 20.79
N GLU A 127 -1.54 -7.92 22.01
CA GLU A 127 -0.74 -7.89 23.23
C GLU A 127 0.24 -9.06 23.43
N LYS A 128 -0.01 -10.21 22.82
CA LYS A 128 0.83 -11.42 22.97
C LYS A 128 1.24 -12.05 21.65
N VAL A 129 1.34 -11.23 20.62
CA VAL A 129 1.64 -11.70 19.26
C VAL A 129 3.16 -11.72 19.06
N PRO A 130 3.74 -12.78 18.49
CA PRO A 130 5.17 -12.83 18.21
C PRO A 130 5.52 -11.92 17.04
N PHE A 131 5.95 -10.70 17.32
CA PHE A 131 6.47 -9.79 16.33
C PHE A 131 7.90 -10.16 15.96
N PHE A 132 8.24 -10.04 14.68
CA PHE A 132 9.61 -10.00 14.19
C PHE A 132 9.89 -8.65 13.52
N GLU A 133 11.14 -8.22 13.54
CA GLU A 133 11.55 -6.95 12.98
C GLU A 133 12.30 -7.14 11.67
N VAL A 134 12.02 -6.27 10.72
CA VAL A 134 12.75 -6.18 9.45
C VAL A 134 13.05 -4.72 9.11
N PRO A 135 14.18 -4.43 8.43
CA PRO A 135 14.48 -3.07 8.01
C PRO A 135 13.37 -2.51 7.11
N SER A 136 12.90 -1.32 7.46
CA SER A 136 11.80 -0.63 6.78
C SER A 136 12.02 -0.53 5.26
N LYS A 137 13.22 -0.16 4.85
CA LYS A 137 13.61 -0.04 3.44
C LYS A 137 13.47 -1.35 2.67
N GLU A 138 13.80 -2.49 3.31
CA GLU A 138 13.76 -3.79 2.63
C GLU A 138 12.32 -4.26 2.42
N ILE A 139 11.46 -4.18 3.44
CA ILE A 139 10.05 -4.58 3.28
C ILE A 139 9.31 -3.66 2.30
N LYS A 140 9.56 -2.35 2.34
CA LYS A 140 9.00 -1.38 1.39
C LYS A 140 9.38 -1.74 -0.05
N LYS A 141 10.65 -2.12 -0.28
CA LYS A 141 11.14 -2.60 -1.57
C LYS A 141 10.45 -3.90 -2.00
N MET A 142 10.34 -4.90 -1.10
CA MET A 142 9.68 -6.18 -1.41
C MET A 142 8.20 -5.99 -1.75
N ILE A 143 7.48 -5.12 -1.02
CA ILE A 143 6.09 -4.78 -1.32
C ILE A 143 5.97 -4.15 -2.71
N SER A 144 6.82 -3.17 -3.03
CA SER A 144 6.80 -2.49 -4.34
C SER A 144 7.13 -3.44 -5.50
N GLN A 145 7.97 -4.45 -5.25
CA GLN A 145 8.38 -5.45 -6.24
C GLN A 145 7.33 -6.53 -6.49
N THR A 146 6.27 -6.63 -5.67
CA THR A 146 5.28 -7.70 -5.78
C THR A 146 3.84 -7.21 -5.96
N SER A 147 3.42 -6.15 -5.27
CA SER A 147 2.02 -5.71 -5.20
C SER A 147 1.38 -5.41 -6.57
N PHE A 148 2.16 -5.02 -7.58
CA PHE A 148 1.64 -4.73 -8.92
C PHE A 148 1.14 -5.98 -9.67
N ALA A 149 1.56 -7.18 -9.26
CA ALA A 149 1.19 -8.44 -9.92
C ALA A 149 -0.04 -9.12 -9.31
N VAL A 150 -0.68 -8.50 -8.33
CA VAL A 150 -1.91 -9.00 -7.70
C VAL A 150 -3.06 -9.03 -8.71
N SER A 151 -3.90 -10.08 -8.65
CA SER A 151 -5.10 -10.19 -9.50
C SER A 151 -6.20 -9.23 -9.06
N ALA A 152 -6.90 -8.64 -10.04
CA ALA A 152 -8.13 -7.88 -9.82
C ALA A 152 -9.40 -8.74 -10.03
N ASP A 153 -9.26 -10.01 -10.37
CA ASP A 153 -10.37 -10.94 -10.62
C ASP A 153 -10.94 -11.46 -9.29
N GLU A 154 -12.11 -10.97 -8.91
CA GLU A 154 -12.79 -11.33 -7.66
C GLU A 154 -13.17 -12.81 -7.58
N THR A 155 -13.28 -13.52 -8.72
CA THR A 155 -13.57 -14.97 -8.73
C THR A 155 -12.37 -15.81 -8.28
N ARG A 156 -11.17 -15.26 -8.36
CA ARG A 156 -9.91 -15.84 -7.92
C ARG A 156 -9.33 -15.10 -6.70
N TYR A 157 -10.18 -14.89 -5.69
CA TYR A 157 -9.88 -14.07 -4.52
C TYR A 157 -8.56 -14.44 -3.81
N PHE A 158 -8.13 -15.72 -3.84
CA PHE A 158 -6.87 -16.18 -3.29
C PHE A 158 -5.62 -15.65 -4.03
N MET A 159 -5.79 -14.99 -5.19
CA MET A 159 -4.73 -14.25 -5.91
C MET A 159 -4.90 -12.72 -5.79
N ASN A 160 -5.89 -12.23 -5.03
CA ASN A 160 -6.13 -10.80 -4.86
C ASN A 160 -5.26 -10.17 -3.74
N GLY A 161 -4.22 -10.87 -3.33
CA GLY A 161 -3.26 -10.42 -2.32
C GLY A 161 -1.84 -10.85 -2.61
N VAL A 162 -0.93 -10.34 -1.81
CA VAL A 162 0.48 -10.74 -1.80
C VAL A 162 0.65 -11.88 -0.81
N TYR A 163 1.22 -12.97 -1.26
CA TYR A 163 1.53 -14.13 -0.45
C TYR A 163 2.82 -13.93 0.32
N PHE A 164 2.77 -14.06 1.63
CA PHE A 164 3.88 -13.99 2.57
C PHE A 164 4.24 -15.40 3.02
N GLU A 165 5.48 -15.77 2.90
CA GLU A 165 6.00 -17.07 3.34
C GLU A 165 7.36 -16.89 4.01
N LYS A 166 7.59 -17.60 5.11
CA LYS A 166 8.94 -17.81 5.64
C LYS A 166 9.49 -19.09 5.00
N ARG A 167 10.67 -18.97 4.40
CA ARG A 167 11.41 -20.10 3.85
C ARG A 167 12.84 -20.05 4.35
N ASP A 168 13.20 -20.97 5.22
CA ASP A 168 14.44 -20.93 5.97
C ASP A 168 14.55 -19.58 6.73
N ASN A 169 15.64 -18.85 6.55
CA ASN A 169 15.82 -17.51 7.11
C ASN A 169 15.38 -16.37 6.17
N LYS A 170 14.59 -16.68 5.14
CA LYS A 170 14.14 -15.70 4.15
C LYS A 170 12.67 -15.37 4.34
N LEU A 171 12.35 -14.09 4.26
CA LEU A 171 11.00 -13.63 3.99
C LEU A 171 10.80 -13.67 2.47
N VAL A 172 9.73 -14.29 2.03
CA VAL A 172 9.35 -14.41 0.62
C VAL A 172 8.00 -13.74 0.41
N LEU A 173 7.92 -12.85 -0.57
CA LEU A 173 6.69 -12.23 -1.03
C LEU A 173 6.44 -12.63 -2.48
N VAL A 174 5.22 -13.08 -2.77
CA VAL A 174 4.82 -13.52 -4.11
C VAL A 174 3.46 -12.94 -4.47
N ALA A 175 3.31 -12.50 -5.71
CA ALA A 175 2.01 -12.12 -6.25
C ALA A 175 1.86 -12.61 -7.69
N THR A 176 0.64 -12.98 -8.08
CA THR A 176 0.32 -13.44 -9.44
C THR A 176 -1.12 -13.14 -9.81
N ASP A 177 -1.37 -12.84 -11.08
CA ASP A 177 -2.70 -12.73 -11.67
C ASP A 177 -3.03 -13.92 -12.61
N GLY A 178 -2.14 -14.95 -12.60
CA GLY A 178 -2.24 -16.14 -13.46
C GLY A 178 -1.65 -15.94 -14.86
N ARG A 179 -1.13 -14.75 -15.19
CA ARG A 179 -0.45 -14.43 -16.45
C ARG A 179 0.98 -13.97 -16.25
N ARG A 180 1.29 -13.47 -15.08
CA ARG A 180 2.61 -13.05 -14.61
C ARG A 180 2.76 -13.40 -13.13
N LEU A 181 3.98 -13.45 -12.68
CA LEU A 181 4.34 -13.72 -11.30
C LEU A 181 5.45 -12.75 -10.88
N ALA A 182 5.28 -12.11 -9.74
CA ALA A 182 6.32 -11.34 -9.09
C ALA A 182 6.78 -12.09 -7.84
N TYR A 183 8.10 -12.24 -7.71
CA TYR A 183 8.75 -12.94 -6.60
C TYR A 183 9.85 -12.04 -6.02
N ALA A 184 9.79 -11.79 -4.73
CA ALA A 184 10.82 -11.10 -3.98
C ALA A 184 11.21 -11.93 -2.76
N SER A 185 12.50 -12.12 -2.52
CA SER A 185 12.99 -12.80 -1.33
C SER A 185 14.15 -12.05 -0.72
N LYS A 186 14.21 -12.03 0.61
CA LYS A 186 15.28 -11.41 1.38
C LYS A 186 15.62 -12.25 2.59
N GLU A 187 16.90 -12.50 2.77
CA GLU A 187 17.42 -13.15 3.97
C GLU A 187 17.65 -12.10 5.07
N PHE A 188 17.26 -12.47 6.29
CA PHE A 188 17.45 -11.65 7.47
C PHE A 188 18.37 -12.42 8.43
N PRO A 189 19.62 -11.95 8.65
CA PRO A 189 20.63 -12.67 9.45
C PRO A 189 20.21 -12.94 10.89
N GLU A 190 19.43 -12.02 11.48
CA GLU A 190 18.90 -12.16 12.84
C GLU A 190 17.72 -13.16 12.92
N GLY A 191 17.31 -13.67 11.76
CA GLY A 191 16.15 -14.52 11.63
C GLY A 191 14.82 -13.76 11.65
N ILE A 192 13.76 -14.47 11.31
CA ILE A 192 12.38 -14.01 11.45
C ILE A 192 11.59 -15.04 12.24
N ALA A 193 10.64 -14.59 13.05
CA ALA A 193 9.76 -15.50 13.78
C ALA A 193 9.01 -16.44 12.83
N ASP A 194 8.65 -17.61 13.29
CA ASP A 194 7.81 -18.53 12.52
C ASP A 194 6.38 -17.98 12.44
N PHE A 195 5.81 -17.99 11.26
CA PHE A 195 4.43 -17.64 11.02
C PHE A 195 3.81 -18.55 9.95
N PRO A 196 2.50 -18.78 9.98
CA PRO A 196 1.82 -19.49 8.90
C PRO A 196 1.82 -18.64 7.62
N ALA A 197 2.08 -19.28 6.49
CA ALA A 197 2.01 -18.60 5.20
C ALA A 197 0.63 -17.96 5.00
N ALA A 198 0.61 -16.73 4.47
CA ALA A 198 -0.56 -15.86 4.50
C ALA A 198 -0.72 -15.04 3.22
N ILE A 199 -1.96 -14.76 2.83
CA ILE A 199 -2.28 -13.87 1.71
C ILE A 199 -2.73 -12.53 2.28
N VAL A 200 -1.95 -11.48 2.03
CA VAL A 200 -2.16 -10.14 2.60
C VAL A 200 -2.77 -9.21 1.56
N HIS A 201 -3.84 -8.52 1.95
CA HIS A 201 -4.53 -7.62 1.05
C HIS A 201 -3.66 -6.42 0.63
N PRO A 202 -3.59 -6.05 -0.67
CA PRO A 202 -2.70 -4.99 -1.16
C PRO A 202 -3.00 -3.61 -0.55
N LYS A 203 -4.23 -3.35 -0.10
CA LYS A 203 -4.60 -2.07 0.54
C LYS A 203 -3.71 -1.76 1.74
N VAL A 204 -3.59 -2.68 2.71
CA VAL A 204 -2.76 -2.46 3.90
C VAL A 204 -1.29 -2.36 3.53
N LEU A 205 -0.81 -3.16 2.58
CA LEU A 205 0.58 -3.12 2.13
C LEU A 205 0.93 -1.79 1.45
N ASN A 206 0.03 -1.25 0.64
CA ASN A 206 0.22 0.05 -0.01
C ASN A 206 0.27 1.19 1.01
N ILE A 207 -0.58 1.14 2.04
CA ILE A 207 -0.57 2.13 3.14
C ILE A 207 0.76 2.03 3.89
N VAL A 208 1.18 0.82 4.29
CA VAL A 208 2.48 0.59 4.94
C VAL A 208 3.62 1.13 4.06
N ALA A 209 3.70 0.73 2.79
CA ALA A 209 4.77 1.17 1.90
C ALA A 209 4.82 2.68 1.67
N LYS A 210 3.66 3.35 1.69
CA LYS A 210 3.55 4.80 1.50
C LYS A 210 4.02 5.59 2.71
N HIS A 211 3.67 5.13 3.93
CA HIS A 211 3.91 5.87 5.17
C HIS A 211 5.13 5.40 5.97
N LEU A 212 5.71 4.26 5.58
CA LEU A 212 6.91 3.74 6.19
C LEU A 212 8.13 4.60 5.82
N SER A 213 8.90 5.02 6.84
CA SER A 213 10.21 5.67 6.63
C SER A 213 11.18 4.70 5.96
N ASP A 214 12.17 5.21 5.25
CA ASP A 214 13.27 4.39 4.72
C ASP A 214 14.30 4.03 5.81
N GLU A 215 14.19 4.66 6.98
CA GLU A 215 15.06 4.42 8.14
C GLU A 215 14.36 3.59 9.22
N GLY A 216 15.15 2.86 10.02
CA GLY A 216 14.66 2.04 11.11
C GLY A 216 14.05 0.71 10.68
N ASN A 217 13.27 0.12 11.59
CA ASN A 217 12.65 -1.18 11.44
C ASN A 217 11.11 -1.06 11.49
N ILE A 218 10.45 -2.04 10.90
CA ILE A 218 9.04 -2.31 11.08
C ILE A 218 8.89 -3.65 11.78
N SER A 219 8.00 -3.72 12.77
CA SER A 219 7.62 -4.96 13.43
C SER A 219 6.41 -5.56 12.73
N ILE A 220 6.48 -6.84 12.38
CA ILE A 220 5.43 -7.57 11.66
C ILE A 220 5.04 -8.80 12.47
N ALA A 221 3.76 -9.10 12.54
CA ALA A 221 3.28 -10.36 13.10
C ALA A 221 2.10 -10.89 12.28
N ILE A 222 2.05 -12.22 12.11
CA ILE A 222 0.97 -12.92 11.41
C ILE A 222 0.45 -14.01 12.34
N VAL A 223 -0.80 -13.87 12.76
CA VAL A 223 -1.44 -14.77 13.72
C VAL A 223 -2.97 -14.72 13.57
N ASP A 224 -3.66 -15.80 13.80
CA ASP A 224 -5.12 -15.91 13.90
C ASP A 224 -5.89 -15.21 12.74
N LYS A 225 -5.44 -15.43 11.51
CA LYS A 225 -6.01 -14.81 10.31
C LYS A 225 -5.86 -13.29 10.22
N MET A 226 -4.91 -12.74 10.95
CA MET A 226 -4.58 -11.32 10.95
C MET A 226 -3.10 -11.09 10.67
N ILE A 227 -2.78 -9.98 10.04
CA ILE A 227 -1.44 -9.41 9.99
C ILE A 227 -1.42 -8.09 10.75
N PHE A 228 -0.34 -7.86 11.49
CA PHE A 228 -0.10 -6.63 12.25
C PHE A 228 1.20 -6.00 11.81
N PHE A 229 1.20 -4.68 11.73
CA PHE A 229 2.37 -3.85 11.42
C PHE A 229 2.50 -2.76 12.49
N ARG A 230 3.72 -2.61 13.05
CA ARG A 230 4.06 -1.52 13.97
C ARG A 230 5.28 -0.77 13.45
N PHE A 231 5.15 0.51 13.28
CA PHE A 231 6.25 1.38 12.86
C PHE A 231 5.97 2.82 13.29
N GLN A 232 6.99 3.55 13.72
CA GLN A 232 6.83 4.89 14.29
C GLN A 232 5.77 4.87 15.43
N ASN A 233 4.73 5.70 15.33
CA ASN A 233 3.59 5.74 16.25
C ASN A 233 2.35 5.02 15.71
N TYR A 234 2.48 4.26 14.63
CA TYR A 234 1.38 3.60 13.93
C TYR A 234 1.29 2.11 14.27
N GLU A 235 0.06 1.68 14.48
CA GLU A 235 -0.30 0.27 14.46
C GLU A 235 -1.38 0.05 13.39
N LEU A 236 -1.08 -0.80 12.40
CA LEU A 236 -2.03 -1.25 11.41
C LEU A 236 -2.27 -2.75 11.57
N SER A 237 -3.52 -3.18 11.39
CA SER A 237 -3.83 -4.60 11.25
C SER A 237 -4.78 -4.82 10.10
N SER A 238 -4.72 -6.02 9.52
CA SER A 238 -5.63 -6.41 8.44
C SER A 238 -5.99 -7.87 8.55
N THR A 239 -7.25 -8.19 8.23
CA THR A 239 -7.65 -9.58 8.00
C THR A 239 -6.90 -10.14 6.80
N LEU A 240 -6.48 -11.40 6.91
CA LEU A 240 -5.87 -12.14 5.80
C LEU A 240 -6.93 -12.58 4.80
N ILE A 241 -6.53 -12.79 3.57
CA ILE A 241 -7.39 -13.39 2.55
C ILE A 241 -7.37 -14.89 2.76
N ASP A 242 -8.55 -15.49 2.93
CA ASP A 242 -8.69 -16.94 3.04
C ASP A 242 -8.34 -17.62 1.71
N GLY A 243 -7.99 -18.91 1.77
CA GLY A 243 -7.74 -19.73 0.58
C GLY A 243 -6.30 -20.19 0.45
N GLN A 244 -6.07 -21.02 -0.55
CA GLN A 244 -4.76 -21.57 -0.83
C GLN A 244 -4.12 -20.85 -2.01
N PHE A 245 -2.97 -20.20 -1.76
CA PHE A 245 -2.20 -19.56 -2.84
C PHE A 245 -1.66 -20.63 -3.81
N PRO A 246 -1.63 -20.36 -5.12
CA PRO A 246 -1.11 -21.31 -6.12
C PRO A 246 0.34 -21.74 -5.81
N ASN A 247 0.68 -22.99 -6.16
CA ASN A 247 2.06 -23.44 -6.04
C ASN A 247 2.94 -22.76 -7.10
N TYR A 248 3.40 -21.59 -6.75
CA TYR A 248 4.16 -20.70 -7.65
C TYR A 248 5.53 -21.27 -8.05
N MET A 249 6.12 -22.15 -7.24
CA MET A 249 7.41 -22.76 -7.56
C MET A 249 7.38 -23.60 -8.83
N ARG A 250 6.22 -24.16 -9.18
CA ARG A 250 6.07 -25.00 -10.39
C ARG A 250 6.10 -24.20 -11.70
N VAL A 251 5.90 -22.88 -11.63
CA VAL A 251 5.85 -22.02 -12.81
C VAL A 251 7.11 -21.18 -12.99
N ILE A 252 8.03 -21.24 -12.02
CA ILE A 252 9.37 -20.60 -12.16
C ILE A 252 10.26 -21.56 -12.92
N PRO A 253 10.77 -21.20 -14.11
CA PRO A 253 11.66 -22.04 -14.88
C PRO A 253 12.98 -22.31 -14.15
N GLU A 254 13.47 -23.54 -14.19
CA GLU A 254 14.75 -23.91 -13.59
C GLU A 254 15.95 -23.50 -14.47
N SER A 255 15.74 -23.45 -15.78
CA SER A 255 16.79 -23.08 -16.75
C SER A 255 16.19 -22.36 -17.95
N GLN A 256 16.97 -21.51 -18.58
CA GLN A 256 16.62 -20.74 -19.76
C GLN A 256 17.65 -20.95 -20.86
N SER A 257 17.17 -21.05 -22.10
CA SER A 257 18.04 -21.24 -23.28
C SER A 257 18.56 -19.92 -23.87
N TYR A 258 17.85 -18.82 -23.58
CA TYR A 258 18.15 -17.51 -24.16
C TYR A 258 18.22 -16.45 -23.05
N SER A 259 19.14 -15.51 -23.20
CA SER A 259 19.18 -14.34 -22.33
C SER A 259 19.70 -13.11 -23.04
N PHE A 260 19.15 -11.96 -22.74
CA PHE A 260 19.63 -10.67 -23.20
C PHE A 260 19.59 -9.61 -22.12
N LYS A 261 20.40 -8.56 -22.25
CA LYS A 261 20.43 -7.44 -21.34
C LYS A 261 20.18 -6.14 -22.06
N VAL A 262 19.43 -5.24 -21.40
CA VAL A 262 19.13 -3.89 -21.91
C VAL A 262 19.30 -2.86 -20.81
N GLN A 263 19.53 -1.61 -21.18
CA GLN A 263 19.41 -0.49 -20.25
C GLN A 263 17.94 -0.25 -19.91
N LYS A 264 17.63 -0.14 -18.60
CA LYS A 264 16.27 0.06 -18.11
C LYS A 264 15.62 1.33 -18.66
N SER A 265 16.38 2.44 -18.69
CA SER A 265 15.91 3.74 -19.22
C SER A 265 15.48 3.64 -20.68
N ASP A 266 16.28 2.95 -21.49
CA ASP A 266 16.05 2.82 -22.92
C ASP A 266 14.81 1.96 -23.19
N LEU A 267 14.68 0.84 -22.47
CA LEU A 267 13.50 -0.03 -22.56
C LEU A 267 12.20 0.68 -22.13
N ILE A 268 12.23 1.44 -21.02
CA ILE A 268 11.05 2.24 -20.58
C ILE A 268 10.71 3.29 -21.67
N GLY A 269 11.72 3.96 -22.22
CA GLY A 269 11.53 4.93 -23.28
C GLY A 269 10.94 4.32 -24.56
N ALA A 270 11.45 3.17 -24.96
CA ALA A 270 10.98 2.43 -26.14
C ALA A 270 9.54 1.92 -25.94
N LEU A 271 9.23 1.30 -24.79
CA LEU A 271 7.87 0.86 -24.46
C LEU A 271 6.85 2.00 -24.49
N LYS A 272 7.18 3.16 -23.92
CA LYS A 272 6.30 4.34 -23.94
C LYS A 272 6.02 4.84 -25.37
N LYS A 273 7.03 4.85 -26.24
CA LYS A 273 6.88 5.27 -27.63
C LYS A 273 6.02 4.27 -28.41
N THR A 274 6.33 2.98 -28.32
CA THR A 274 5.58 1.92 -29.01
C THR A 274 4.14 1.83 -28.53
N ALA A 275 3.89 2.03 -27.21
CA ALA A 275 2.57 1.95 -26.61
C ALA A 275 1.58 3.01 -27.15
N VAL A 276 2.04 4.07 -27.80
CA VAL A 276 1.17 5.08 -28.43
C VAL A 276 0.31 4.46 -29.53
N MET A 277 0.86 3.50 -30.26
CA MET A 277 0.18 2.81 -31.38
C MET A 277 -0.41 1.45 -31.00
N VAL A 278 -0.32 1.06 -29.72
CA VAL A 278 -0.84 -0.22 -29.24
C VAL A 278 -2.33 -0.12 -28.90
N ASP A 279 -3.12 -1.08 -29.37
CA ASP A 279 -4.50 -1.22 -28.93
C ASP A 279 -4.58 -1.40 -27.40
N LYS A 280 -5.34 -0.52 -26.73
CA LYS A 280 -5.41 -0.45 -25.27
C LYS A 280 -5.97 -1.72 -24.59
N LYS A 281 -6.79 -2.51 -25.32
CA LYS A 281 -7.39 -3.75 -24.80
C LYS A 281 -6.40 -4.90 -24.91
N ALA A 282 -5.75 -5.06 -26.06
CA ALA A 282 -4.77 -6.12 -26.32
C ALA A 282 -3.46 -5.87 -25.56
N GLY A 283 -3.00 -4.62 -25.54
CA GLY A 283 -1.74 -4.23 -24.89
C GLY A 283 -0.50 -4.90 -25.49
N ARG A 284 -0.57 -5.43 -26.72
CA ARG A 284 0.44 -6.29 -27.33
C ARG A 284 1.55 -5.47 -27.96
N VAL A 285 2.80 -5.79 -27.56
CA VAL A 285 4.04 -5.31 -28.18
C VAL A 285 4.88 -6.52 -28.58
N PHE A 286 5.47 -6.50 -29.78
CA PHE A 286 6.40 -7.52 -30.23
C PHE A 286 7.81 -7.09 -29.88
N PHE A 287 8.56 -8.00 -29.29
CA PHE A 287 9.99 -7.89 -28.99
C PHE A 287 10.75 -8.72 -30.00
N ASN A 288 11.37 -8.07 -30.97
CA ASN A 288 12.25 -8.71 -31.93
C ASN A 288 13.68 -8.54 -31.42
N ILE A 289 14.26 -9.63 -30.94
CA ILE A 289 15.57 -9.66 -30.31
C ILE A 289 16.55 -10.14 -31.33
N CYS A 290 17.43 -9.24 -31.81
CA CYS A 290 18.47 -9.52 -32.78
C CYS A 290 19.85 -9.30 -32.16
N PRO A 291 20.94 -9.86 -32.73
CA PRO A 291 22.29 -9.58 -32.24
C PRO A 291 22.57 -8.08 -32.12
N GLY A 292 22.78 -7.58 -30.89
CA GLY A 292 23.09 -6.20 -30.59
C GLY A 292 21.88 -5.22 -30.54
N VAL A 293 20.68 -5.62 -30.99
CA VAL A 293 19.52 -4.72 -31.12
C VAL A 293 18.25 -5.39 -30.63
N LEU A 294 17.49 -4.69 -29.82
CA LEU A 294 16.10 -5.03 -29.47
C LEU A 294 15.17 -4.07 -30.22
N ARG A 295 14.32 -4.61 -31.08
CA ARG A 295 13.29 -3.87 -31.81
C ARG A 295 11.94 -4.13 -31.19
N LEU A 296 11.25 -3.07 -30.77
CA LEU A 296 9.88 -3.11 -30.26
C LEU A 296 8.93 -2.63 -31.35
N THR A 297 7.93 -3.46 -31.70
CA THR A 297 6.91 -3.08 -32.69
C THR A 297 5.51 -3.24 -32.16
N SER A 298 4.60 -2.34 -32.59
CA SER A 298 3.17 -2.52 -32.38
C SER A 298 2.59 -3.40 -33.48
N GLN A 299 1.38 -3.93 -33.26
CA GLN A 299 0.64 -4.55 -34.33
C GLN A 299 0.15 -3.47 -35.30
N GLU A 300 0.32 -3.70 -36.61
CA GLU A 300 -0.26 -2.84 -37.64
C GLU A 300 -1.77 -2.72 -37.52
N SER A 301 -2.28 -1.51 -37.65
CA SER A 301 -3.69 -1.18 -37.58
C SER A 301 -4.06 -0.10 -38.60
N ASP A 302 -5.36 0.17 -38.78
CA ASP A 302 -5.84 1.26 -39.64
C ASP A 302 -5.27 2.64 -39.25
N SER A 303 -4.81 2.79 -38.01
CA SER A 303 -4.18 4.01 -37.49
C SER A 303 -2.67 4.05 -37.73
N GLY A 304 -2.08 2.98 -38.23
CA GLY A 304 -0.62 2.80 -38.45
C GLY A 304 0.02 1.88 -37.42
N ASP A 305 1.32 1.92 -37.35
CA ASP A 305 2.16 1.12 -36.47
C ASP A 305 3.30 1.95 -35.85
N ALA A 306 4.06 1.33 -34.97
CA ALA A 306 5.28 1.90 -34.40
C ALA A 306 6.39 0.88 -34.37
N GLU A 307 7.59 1.33 -34.69
CA GLU A 307 8.82 0.58 -34.57
C GLU A 307 9.87 1.43 -33.82
N VAL A 308 10.49 0.85 -32.78
CA VAL A 308 11.49 1.52 -31.94
C VAL A 308 12.64 0.55 -31.69
N GLU A 309 13.86 0.93 -32.05
CA GLU A 309 15.05 0.15 -31.77
C GLU A 309 15.85 0.71 -30.60
N ILE A 310 16.40 -0.20 -29.79
CA ILE A 310 17.32 0.12 -28.69
C ILE A 310 18.48 -0.88 -28.68
N PRO A 311 19.69 -0.50 -28.23
CA PRO A 311 20.79 -1.42 -28.05
C PRO A 311 20.49 -2.52 -27.03
N CYS A 312 20.93 -3.75 -27.28
CA CYS A 312 20.88 -4.83 -26.30
C CYS A 312 22.15 -5.69 -26.35
N GLU A 313 22.49 -6.33 -25.26
CA GLU A 313 23.54 -7.33 -25.16
C GLU A 313 22.93 -8.70 -25.47
N TYR A 314 22.93 -9.09 -26.73
CA TYR A 314 22.45 -10.37 -27.24
C TYR A 314 23.33 -10.82 -28.41
N ALA A 315 23.59 -12.13 -28.48
CA ALA A 315 24.44 -12.71 -29.56
C ALA A 315 23.86 -14.03 -30.12
N GLY A 316 22.64 -14.40 -29.77
CA GLY A 316 21.97 -15.60 -30.25
C GLY A 316 21.20 -15.39 -31.55
N ASP A 317 20.46 -16.42 -31.96
CA ASP A 317 19.56 -16.37 -33.12
C ASP A 317 18.41 -15.37 -32.89
N GLU A 318 17.86 -14.84 -33.96
CA GLU A 318 16.75 -13.89 -33.89
C GLU A 318 15.50 -14.54 -33.28
N ILE A 319 14.91 -13.87 -32.32
CA ILE A 319 13.71 -14.32 -31.61
C ILE A 319 12.67 -13.21 -31.60
N THR A 320 11.42 -13.57 -31.89
CA THR A 320 10.26 -12.67 -31.77
C THR A 320 9.31 -13.19 -30.73
N ILE A 321 9.00 -12.35 -29.74
CA ILE A 321 8.04 -12.66 -28.64
C ILE A 321 7.01 -11.53 -28.54
N ALA A 322 5.73 -11.88 -28.43
CA ALA A 322 4.67 -10.91 -28.17
C ALA A 322 4.34 -10.87 -26.66
N MET A 323 4.41 -9.69 -26.07
CA MET A 323 4.12 -9.49 -24.65
C MET A 323 3.15 -8.33 -24.43
N ASN A 324 2.40 -8.38 -23.33
CA ASN A 324 1.63 -7.22 -22.91
C ASN A 324 2.60 -6.17 -22.32
N PHE A 325 2.61 -4.97 -22.89
CA PHE A 325 3.56 -3.93 -22.51
C PHE A 325 3.44 -3.53 -21.03
N ARG A 326 2.24 -3.59 -20.44
CA ARG A 326 2.01 -3.28 -19.00
C ARG A 326 2.70 -4.29 -18.09
N TYR A 327 2.72 -5.57 -18.49
CA TYR A 327 3.37 -6.63 -17.71
C TYR A 327 4.89 -6.49 -17.69
N ILE A 328 5.45 -5.71 -18.61
CA ILE A 328 6.87 -5.36 -18.63
C ILE A 328 7.11 -4.00 -17.97
N GLU A 329 6.26 -3.01 -18.21
CA GLU A 329 6.43 -1.66 -17.66
C GLU A 329 6.33 -1.62 -16.14
N GLU A 330 5.38 -2.36 -15.55
CA GLU A 330 5.14 -2.34 -14.10
C GLU A 330 6.32 -2.89 -13.30
N PRO A 331 6.89 -4.08 -13.57
CA PRO A 331 8.09 -4.52 -12.88
C PRO A 331 9.30 -3.59 -13.11
N LEU A 332 9.45 -3.01 -14.32
CA LEU A 332 10.52 -2.05 -14.57
C LEU A 332 10.44 -0.83 -13.64
N LYS A 333 9.24 -0.34 -13.32
CA LYS A 333 9.04 0.76 -12.36
C LYS A 333 9.46 0.38 -10.94
N ALA A 334 9.29 -0.88 -10.56
CA ALA A 334 9.60 -1.39 -9.23
C ALA A 334 11.08 -1.78 -9.03
N MET A 335 11.83 -1.96 -10.12
CA MET A 335 13.25 -2.35 -10.05
C MET A 335 14.16 -1.15 -9.85
N ASN A 336 15.08 -1.23 -8.88
CA ASN A 336 16.14 -0.23 -8.62
C ASN A 336 17.48 -0.70 -9.20
N CYS A 337 17.60 -0.72 -10.53
CA CYS A 337 18.82 -1.07 -11.25
C CYS A 337 18.86 -0.36 -12.61
N ASP A 338 20.05 -0.21 -13.18
CA ASP A 338 20.24 0.45 -14.46
C ASP A 338 20.10 -0.52 -15.64
N ARG A 339 20.37 -1.80 -15.42
CA ARG A 339 20.31 -2.86 -16.41
C ARG A 339 19.32 -3.94 -16.04
N ILE A 340 18.59 -4.42 -17.02
CA ILE A 340 17.64 -5.52 -16.90
C ILE A 340 18.16 -6.71 -17.70
N LYS A 341 18.11 -7.89 -17.08
CA LYS A 341 18.36 -9.18 -17.76
C LYS A 341 17.01 -9.85 -17.99
N PHE A 342 16.80 -10.29 -19.22
CA PHE A 342 15.72 -11.18 -19.62
C PHE A 342 16.28 -12.58 -19.84
N GLU A 343 15.54 -13.57 -19.41
CA GLU A 343 15.85 -14.99 -19.57
C GLU A 343 14.62 -15.76 -20.02
#